data_bb3454c085e31aaf4723ff8f5d65ca58
#
_entry.id   bb3454c085e31aaf4723ff8f5d65ca58
#
_cell.length_a   1.000
_cell.length_b   1.000
_cell.length_c   1.000
_cell.angle_alpha   90.00
_cell.angle_beta   90.00
_cell.angle_gamma   90.00
#
_symmetry.space_group_name_H-M   'P 1'
#
loop_
_entity.id
_entity.type
_entity.pdbx_description
1 polymer ?
#
loop_
_entity_poly.entity_id
_entity_poly.type
_entity_poly.pdbx_seq_one_letter_code
_entity_poly.pdbx_strand_id
1 'polypeptide(L)'
;MAPERTVVTTALSKNLALGGWRIGVARLPESPLGDWLQGQLLGIGSEIWSAPAAPIQQAAALAFREPAELSERIAASRRLHATVCRAVAGLCAAAGLDVPPPQAAFYVYPDFEPWRVHLARRHGVTTSEGLAGLLLERYGAGTLPGSAFGERPTALRLRLATGLLYGETDEQQEAALAAPDPLALPWIEAELDRLREILVDLAP
;
A
#
# COMPACT_ATOMS: atom_id res chain seq x y z
N MET A 1 -3.99 -15.14 22.51
CA MET A 1 -4.67 -15.41 21.22
C MET A 1 -5.67 -16.54 21.46
N ALA A 2 -6.76 -16.57 20.73
CA ALA A 2 -7.80 -17.62 20.79
C ALA A 2 -7.73 -18.44 19.49
N PRO A 3 -6.78 -19.40 19.38
CA PRO A 3 -6.52 -20.13 18.14
C PRO A 3 -7.73 -20.91 17.65
N GLU A 4 -8.58 -21.38 18.55
CA GLU A 4 -9.79 -22.15 18.26
C GLU A 4 -10.91 -21.34 17.57
N ARG A 5 -10.77 -20.01 17.47
CA ARG A 5 -11.73 -19.10 16.83
C ARG A 5 -11.07 -18.01 16.00
N THR A 6 -9.78 -18.21 15.66
CA THR A 6 -9.03 -17.24 14.85
C THR A 6 -8.81 -17.79 13.45
N VAL A 7 -9.27 -17.05 12.44
CA VAL A 7 -8.95 -17.28 11.04
C VAL A 7 -7.78 -16.37 10.65
N VAL A 8 -6.74 -16.94 10.05
CA VAL A 8 -5.60 -16.17 9.54
C VAL A 8 -5.65 -16.19 8.02
N THR A 9 -5.70 -15.03 7.39
CA THR A 9 -5.67 -14.91 5.94
C THR A 9 -4.40 -14.21 5.48
N THR A 10 -3.82 -14.67 4.39
CA THR A 10 -2.69 -14.03 3.71
C THR A 10 -2.75 -14.28 2.21
N ALA A 11 -1.97 -13.52 1.46
CA ALA A 11 -1.89 -13.67 0.00
C ALA A 11 -0.49 -13.29 -0.49
N LEU A 12 -0.13 -13.72 -1.69
CA LEU A 12 1.13 -13.35 -2.34
C LEU A 12 1.10 -11.93 -2.92
N SER A 13 -0.06 -11.27 -2.89
CA SER A 13 -0.30 -9.97 -3.53
C SER A 13 0.58 -8.85 -2.99
N LYS A 14 0.94 -8.88 -1.70
CA LYS A 14 1.67 -7.78 -1.04
C LYS A 14 3.13 -8.12 -0.76
N ASN A 15 3.38 -9.25 -0.09
CA ASN A 15 4.73 -9.65 0.31
C ASN A 15 5.64 -10.00 -0.89
N LEU A 16 5.07 -10.48 -1.99
CA LEU A 16 5.79 -10.84 -3.22
C LEU A 16 5.38 -10.01 -4.46
N ALA A 17 4.53 -9.00 -4.28
CA ALA A 17 3.99 -8.17 -5.37
C ALA A 17 3.25 -8.98 -6.47
N LEU A 18 2.74 -10.18 -6.16
CA LEU A 18 2.06 -11.08 -7.09
C LEU A 18 0.53 -10.90 -7.08
N GLY A 19 0.07 -9.66 -6.99
CA GLY A 19 -1.36 -9.34 -6.95
C GLY A 19 -2.14 -9.85 -8.17
N GLY A 20 -1.52 -9.87 -9.34
CA GLY A 20 -2.11 -10.38 -10.59
C GLY A 20 -2.34 -11.90 -10.59
N TRP A 21 -1.68 -12.66 -9.73
CA TRP A 21 -1.83 -14.12 -9.65
C TRP A 21 -3.12 -14.57 -8.97
N ARG A 22 -3.83 -13.67 -8.29
CA ARG A 22 -5.13 -13.90 -7.67
C ARG A 22 -5.17 -15.12 -6.74
N ILE A 23 -4.17 -15.28 -5.86
CA ILE A 23 -4.06 -16.40 -4.93
C ILE A 23 -3.78 -15.93 -3.50
N GLY A 24 -4.47 -16.56 -2.58
CA GLY A 24 -4.27 -16.41 -1.15
C GLY A 24 -4.61 -17.70 -0.44
N VAL A 25 -4.34 -17.72 0.85
CA VAL A 25 -4.67 -18.83 1.74
C VAL A 25 -5.40 -18.32 2.98
N ALA A 26 -6.30 -19.16 3.49
CA ALA A 26 -6.91 -18.99 4.79
C ALA A 26 -6.55 -20.21 5.65
N ARG A 27 -5.94 -19.96 6.82
CA ARG A 27 -5.78 -20.96 7.87
C ARG A 27 -6.97 -20.84 8.80
N LEU A 28 -7.76 -21.91 8.85
CA LEU A 28 -8.92 -22.01 9.73
C LEU A 28 -8.51 -22.58 11.10
N PRO A 29 -9.29 -22.33 12.16
CA PRO A 29 -9.02 -22.91 13.45
C PRO A 29 -9.22 -24.44 13.44
N GLU A 30 -8.42 -25.16 14.20
CA GLU A 30 -8.60 -26.61 14.43
C GLU A 30 -9.72 -26.83 15.46
N SER A 31 -10.97 -26.74 15.01
CA SER A 31 -12.18 -26.81 15.85
C SER A 31 -13.41 -27.09 15.00
N PRO A 32 -14.53 -27.51 15.58
CA PRO A 32 -15.80 -27.71 14.85
C PRO A 32 -16.24 -26.47 14.05
N LEU A 33 -15.91 -25.27 14.54
CA LEU A 33 -16.15 -24.02 13.81
C LEU A 33 -15.28 -23.96 12.53
N GLY A 34 -14.02 -24.36 12.63
CA GLY A 34 -13.12 -24.38 11.46
C GLY A 34 -13.56 -25.38 10.39
N ASP A 35 -13.97 -26.59 10.81
CA ASP A 35 -14.50 -27.62 9.90
C ASP A 35 -15.76 -27.14 9.19
N TRP A 36 -16.67 -26.52 9.91
CA TRP A 36 -17.88 -25.92 9.35
C TRP A 36 -17.54 -24.80 8.35
N LEU A 37 -16.65 -23.86 8.73
CA LEU A 37 -16.20 -22.78 7.86
C LEU A 37 -15.55 -23.30 6.58
N GLN A 38 -14.72 -24.36 6.67
CA GLN A 38 -14.09 -24.97 5.51
C GLN A 38 -15.14 -25.51 4.52
N GLY A 39 -16.15 -26.21 5.03
CA GLY A 39 -17.24 -26.70 4.20
C GLY A 39 -18.00 -25.59 3.49
N GLN A 40 -18.31 -24.48 4.21
CA GLN A 40 -18.99 -23.32 3.62
C GLN A 40 -18.13 -22.64 2.55
N LEU A 41 -16.84 -22.42 2.82
CA LEU A 41 -15.91 -21.79 1.86
C LEU A 41 -15.71 -22.62 0.61
N LEU A 42 -15.60 -23.94 0.74
CA LEU A 42 -15.51 -24.85 -0.41
C LEU A 42 -16.79 -24.84 -1.24
N GLY A 43 -17.98 -24.87 -0.58
CA GLY A 43 -19.27 -24.77 -1.26
C GLY A 43 -19.41 -23.46 -2.04
N ILE A 44 -19.15 -22.33 -1.41
CA ILE A 44 -19.17 -21.00 -2.07
C ILE A 44 -18.14 -20.94 -3.19
N GLY A 45 -16.94 -21.45 -2.94
CA GLY A 45 -15.86 -21.46 -3.93
C GLY A 45 -16.23 -22.22 -5.20
N SER A 46 -16.83 -23.39 -5.07
CA SER A 46 -17.23 -24.21 -6.20
C SER A 46 -18.24 -23.53 -7.12
N GLU A 47 -19.12 -22.70 -6.55
CA GLU A 47 -20.16 -21.99 -7.32
C GLU A 47 -19.66 -20.68 -7.94
N ILE A 48 -18.68 -19.99 -7.33
CA ILE A 48 -18.27 -18.65 -7.75
C ILE A 48 -17.06 -18.68 -8.68
N TRP A 49 -16.01 -19.46 -8.36
CA TRP A 49 -14.73 -19.44 -9.11
C TRP A 49 -14.12 -20.82 -9.34
N SER A 50 -14.74 -21.88 -8.88
CA SER A 50 -14.28 -23.29 -8.92
C SER A 50 -12.97 -23.49 -8.15
N ALA A 51 -11.82 -23.26 -8.76
CA ALA A 51 -10.50 -23.37 -8.13
C ALA A 51 -9.50 -22.42 -8.78
N PRO A 52 -8.45 -21.99 -8.06
CA PRO A 52 -7.32 -21.32 -8.67
C PRO A 52 -6.63 -22.21 -9.71
N ALA A 53 -6.00 -21.62 -10.72
CA ALA A 53 -5.27 -22.36 -11.74
C ALA A 53 -4.18 -23.26 -11.12
N ALA A 54 -4.09 -24.51 -11.54
CA ALA A 54 -3.16 -25.49 -10.96
C ALA A 54 -1.68 -25.05 -10.95
N PRO A 55 -1.13 -24.43 -12.03
CA PRO A 55 0.24 -23.90 -11.97
C PRO A 55 0.45 -22.84 -10.88
N ILE A 56 -0.55 -21.98 -10.65
CA ILE A 56 -0.51 -20.94 -9.63
C ILE A 56 -0.54 -21.56 -8.22
N GLN A 57 -1.32 -22.62 -8.01
CA GLN A 57 -1.33 -23.35 -6.75
C GLN A 57 0.05 -23.94 -6.41
N GLN A 58 0.73 -24.53 -7.40
CA GLN A 58 2.07 -25.09 -7.22
C GLN A 58 3.10 -24.00 -6.88
N ALA A 59 3.07 -22.88 -7.60
CA ALA A 59 3.93 -21.75 -7.32
C ALA A 59 3.67 -21.14 -5.92
N ALA A 60 2.40 -21.04 -5.52
CA ALA A 60 2.03 -20.60 -4.18
C ALA A 60 2.53 -21.57 -3.09
N ALA A 61 2.39 -22.88 -3.31
CA ALA A 61 2.89 -23.88 -2.37
C ALA A 61 4.42 -23.78 -2.19
N LEU A 62 5.17 -23.47 -3.24
CA LEU A 62 6.59 -23.16 -3.15
C LEU A 62 6.85 -21.87 -2.36
N ALA A 63 6.12 -20.81 -2.69
CA ALA A 63 6.30 -19.50 -2.04
C ALA A 63 6.01 -19.54 -0.52
N PHE A 64 4.99 -20.29 -0.11
CA PHE A 64 4.65 -20.46 1.32
C PHE A 64 5.59 -21.40 2.09
N ARG A 65 6.55 -22.04 1.43
CA ARG A 65 7.67 -22.73 2.10
C ARG A 65 8.80 -21.78 2.48
N GLU A 66 8.71 -20.53 2.04
CA GLU A 66 9.67 -19.46 2.31
C GLU A 66 11.13 -19.84 2.00
N PRO A 67 11.45 -20.28 0.76
CA PRO A 67 12.84 -20.55 0.41
C PRO A 67 13.70 -19.30 0.61
N ALA A 68 15.01 -19.51 0.84
CA ALA A 68 15.94 -18.44 1.22
C ALA A 68 15.90 -17.25 0.26
N GLU A 69 15.85 -17.50 -1.04
CA GLU A 69 15.83 -16.47 -2.09
C GLU A 69 14.59 -15.57 -1.99
N LEU A 70 13.44 -16.14 -1.65
CA LEU A 70 12.21 -15.35 -1.45
C LEU A 70 12.27 -14.55 -0.14
N SER A 71 12.84 -15.12 0.91
CA SER A 71 13.02 -14.43 2.19
C SER A 71 13.97 -13.23 2.04
N GLU A 72 15.07 -13.38 1.27
CA GLU A 72 15.98 -12.30 0.93
C GLU A 72 15.30 -11.19 0.11
N ARG A 73 14.52 -11.56 -0.91
CA ARG A 73 13.74 -10.60 -1.69
C ARG A 73 12.73 -9.83 -0.84
N ILE A 74 12.01 -10.53 0.05
CA ILE A 74 11.06 -9.88 0.98
C ILE A 74 11.81 -8.90 1.90
N ALA A 75 12.98 -9.28 2.40
CA ALA A 75 13.80 -8.41 3.25
C ALA A 75 14.27 -7.17 2.47
N ALA A 76 14.70 -7.31 1.22
CA ALA A 76 15.07 -6.19 0.35
C ALA A 76 13.88 -5.26 0.09
N SER A 77 12.72 -5.81 -0.26
CA SER A 77 11.49 -5.03 -0.46
C SER A 77 11.09 -4.25 0.81
N ARG A 78 11.19 -4.87 1.97
CA ARG A 78 10.90 -4.20 3.25
C ARG A 78 11.84 -3.03 3.51
N ARG A 79 13.13 -3.16 3.20
CA ARG A 79 14.10 -2.04 3.32
C ARG A 79 13.75 -0.90 2.38
N LEU A 80 13.49 -1.21 1.10
CA LEU A 80 13.10 -0.22 0.09
C LEU A 80 11.83 0.53 0.51
N HIS A 81 10.75 -0.19 0.83
CA HIS A 81 9.50 0.42 1.29
C HIS A 81 9.70 1.30 2.52
N ALA A 82 10.42 0.82 3.52
CA ALA A 82 10.67 1.58 4.75
C ALA A 82 11.47 2.86 4.49
N THR A 83 12.43 2.84 3.57
CA THR A 83 13.26 3.99 3.22
C THR A 83 12.43 5.05 2.48
N VAL A 84 11.72 4.67 1.42
CA VAL A 84 10.94 5.60 0.62
C VAL A 84 9.71 6.13 1.39
N CYS A 85 8.99 5.28 2.15
CA CYS A 85 7.90 5.76 2.99
C CYS A 85 8.33 6.78 4.03
N ARG A 86 9.49 6.58 4.67
CA ARG A 86 10.03 7.59 5.61
C ARG A 86 10.40 8.89 4.92
N ALA A 87 10.97 8.83 3.71
CA ALA A 87 11.27 10.02 2.94
C ALA A 87 9.99 10.81 2.59
N VAL A 88 8.96 10.14 2.07
CA VAL A 88 7.65 10.75 1.76
C VAL A 88 6.99 11.32 3.01
N ALA A 89 6.97 10.58 4.13
CA ALA A 89 6.42 11.06 5.39
C ALA A 89 7.20 12.29 5.91
N GLY A 90 8.52 12.30 5.76
CA GLY A 90 9.37 13.43 6.10
C GLY A 90 9.06 14.68 5.28
N LEU A 91 8.83 14.56 3.98
CA LEU A 91 8.40 15.66 3.12
C LEU A 91 7.04 16.24 3.56
N CYS A 92 6.07 15.37 3.82
CA CYS A 92 4.76 15.81 4.31
C CYS A 92 4.86 16.51 5.67
N ALA A 93 5.62 15.97 6.61
CA ALA A 93 5.84 16.57 7.93
C ALA A 93 6.59 17.90 7.82
N ALA A 94 7.61 18.01 6.96
CA ALA A 94 8.34 19.26 6.72
C ALA A 94 7.45 20.36 6.12
N ALA A 95 6.42 19.97 5.37
CA ALA A 95 5.40 20.87 4.84
C ALA A 95 4.34 21.26 5.89
N GLY A 96 4.43 20.77 7.13
CA GLY A 96 3.52 21.09 8.22
C GLY A 96 2.24 20.25 8.28
N LEU A 97 2.24 19.09 7.63
CA LEU A 97 1.15 18.11 7.74
C LEU A 97 1.35 17.19 8.94
N ASP A 98 0.25 16.71 9.51
CA ASP A 98 0.28 15.67 10.52
C ASP A 98 0.40 14.30 9.84
N VAL A 99 1.49 13.58 10.14
CA VAL A 99 1.77 12.28 9.50
C VAL A 99 2.14 11.25 10.56
N PRO A 100 1.34 10.20 10.76
CA PRO A 100 1.75 9.07 11.57
C PRO A 100 3.02 8.42 10.98
N PRO A 101 4.03 8.09 11.80
CA PRO A 101 5.24 7.44 11.31
C PRO A 101 4.89 6.11 10.64
N PRO A 102 5.37 5.86 9.40
CA PRO A 102 5.10 4.61 8.70
C PRO A 102 5.74 3.43 9.46
N GLN A 103 4.92 2.43 9.81
CA GLN A 103 5.36 1.24 10.55
C GLN A 103 5.52 0.01 9.66
N ALA A 104 4.81 -0.04 8.53
CA ALA A 104 4.80 -1.19 7.62
C ALA A 104 4.28 -0.81 6.24
N ALA A 105 4.46 -1.73 5.28
CA ALA A 105 3.97 -1.62 3.90
C ALA A 105 4.53 -0.41 3.13
N PHE A 106 3.79 0.08 2.15
CA PHE A 106 4.20 1.13 1.21
C PHE A 106 3.15 2.25 1.16
N TYR A 107 2.55 2.56 2.30
CA TYR A 107 1.56 3.63 2.41
C TYR A 107 2.00 4.68 3.42
N VAL A 108 1.70 5.95 3.09
CA VAL A 108 1.79 7.10 3.98
C VAL A 108 0.40 7.71 4.08
N TYR A 109 0.02 8.18 5.26
CA TYR A 109 -1.35 8.64 5.53
C TYR A 109 -1.35 10.03 6.18
N PRO A 110 -1.00 11.09 5.42
CA PRO A 110 -0.98 12.46 5.92
C PRO A 110 -2.38 13.01 6.16
N ASP A 111 -2.49 13.84 7.20
CA ASP A 111 -3.66 14.65 7.53
C ASP A 111 -3.39 16.11 7.12
N PHE A 112 -4.19 16.62 6.20
CA PHE A 112 -4.14 17.99 5.70
C PHE A 112 -5.00 18.95 6.54
N GLU A 113 -5.47 18.53 7.70
CA GLU A 113 -6.25 19.37 8.61
C GLU A 113 -5.56 20.70 8.93
N PRO A 114 -4.23 20.78 9.12
CA PRO A 114 -3.53 22.06 9.32
C PRO A 114 -3.73 23.07 8.17
N TRP A 115 -4.01 22.58 6.96
CA TRP A 115 -4.21 23.42 5.77
C TRP A 115 -5.69 23.67 5.42
N ARG A 116 -6.64 23.20 6.22
CA ARG A 116 -8.09 23.27 5.95
C ARG A 116 -8.57 24.64 5.47
N VAL A 117 -8.24 25.70 6.22
CA VAL A 117 -8.72 27.06 5.90
C VAL A 117 -8.14 27.53 4.57
N HIS A 118 -6.88 27.25 4.32
CA HIS A 118 -6.21 27.61 3.07
C HIS A 118 -6.81 26.84 1.88
N LEU A 119 -6.92 25.53 2.00
CA LEU A 119 -7.49 24.66 0.96
C LEU A 119 -8.93 25.08 0.59
N ALA A 120 -9.74 25.38 1.60
CA ALA A 120 -11.11 25.82 1.37
C ALA A 120 -11.17 27.18 0.63
N ARG A 121 -10.35 28.15 1.05
CA ARG A 121 -10.35 29.50 0.47
C ARG A 121 -9.75 29.56 -0.92
N ARG A 122 -8.61 28.89 -1.13
CA ARG A 122 -7.85 29.00 -2.39
C ARG A 122 -8.32 28.00 -3.46
N HIS A 123 -8.77 26.82 -3.04
CA HIS A 123 -9.06 25.69 -3.94
C HIS A 123 -10.52 25.20 -3.85
N GLY A 124 -11.33 25.72 -2.93
CA GLY A 124 -12.70 25.24 -2.69
C GLY A 124 -12.77 23.83 -2.10
N VAL A 125 -11.65 23.31 -1.58
CA VAL A 125 -11.55 21.94 -1.08
C VAL A 125 -11.95 21.88 0.40
N THR A 126 -12.95 21.06 0.70
CA THR A 126 -13.48 20.86 2.07
C THR A 126 -13.63 19.39 2.45
N THR A 127 -13.36 18.48 1.50
CA THR A 127 -13.48 17.02 1.68
C THR A 127 -12.23 16.29 1.19
N SER A 128 -12.03 15.06 1.66
CA SER A 128 -10.92 14.21 1.22
C SER A 128 -11.02 13.85 -0.28
N GLU A 129 -12.24 13.66 -0.81
CA GLU A 129 -12.46 13.42 -2.23
C GLU A 129 -12.10 14.65 -3.07
N GLY A 130 -12.51 15.84 -2.62
CA GLY A 130 -12.15 17.09 -3.28
C GLY A 130 -10.64 17.31 -3.30
N LEU A 131 -9.94 16.97 -2.20
CA LEU A 131 -8.49 17.03 -2.13
C LEU A 131 -7.82 16.04 -3.07
N ALA A 132 -8.28 14.78 -3.10
CA ALA A 132 -7.77 13.77 -4.01
C ALA A 132 -8.01 14.15 -5.49
N GLY A 133 -9.17 14.71 -5.80
CA GLY A 133 -9.51 15.24 -7.13
C GLY A 133 -8.58 16.38 -7.54
N LEU A 134 -8.36 17.35 -6.67
CA LEU A 134 -7.43 18.47 -6.92
C LEU A 134 -6.01 17.97 -7.23
N LEU A 135 -5.50 17.01 -6.45
CA LEU A 135 -4.17 16.44 -6.66
C LEU A 135 -4.07 15.71 -8.01
N LEU A 136 -5.10 14.96 -8.36
CA LEU A 136 -5.14 14.24 -9.62
C LEU A 136 -5.24 15.19 -10.82
N GLU A 137 -6.18 16.13 -10.79
CA GLU A 137 -6.46 17.02 -11.93
C GLU A 137 -5.33 18.02 -12.19
N ARG A 138 -4.76 18.59 -11.12
CA ARG A 138 -3.76 19.65 -11.26
C ARG A 138 -2.34 19.12 -11.40
N TYR A 139 -2.02 18.00 -10.73
CA TYR A 139 -0.64 17.51 -10.65
C TYR A 139 -0.47 16.09 -11.20
N GLY A 140 -1.54 15.41 -11.60
CA GLY A 140 -1.49 14.01 -11.99
C GLY A 140 -1.15 13.06 -10.84
N ALA A 141 -1.28 13.53 -9.59
CA ALA A 141 -0.94 12.74 -8.40
C ALA A 141 -2.15 11.93 -7.91
N GLY A 142 -2.15 10.63 -8.21
CA GLY A 142 -3.21 9.70 -7.81
C GLY A 142 -3.10 9.33 -6.33
N THR A 143 -4.14 9.66 -5.55
CA THR A 143 -4.24 9.35 -4.12
C THR A 143 -5.61 8.76 -3.79
N LEU A 144 -5.76 8.15 -2.62
CA LEU A 144 -7.07 7.69 -2.16
C LEU A 144 -7.55 8.52 -0.96
N PRO A 145 -8.81 9.01 -1.00
CA PRO A 145 -9.38 9.79 0.09
C PRO A 145 -9.64 8.92 1.33
N GLY A 146 -9.54 9.50 2.52
CA GLY A 146 -9.82 8.83 3.79
C GLY A 146 -11.23 8.28 3.89
N SER A 147 -12.21 8.93 3.25
CA SER A 147 -13.59 8.45 3.17
C SER A 147 -13.73 7.07 2.52
N ALA A 148 -12.85 6.70 1.58
CA ALA A 148 -12.80 5.34 1.01
C ALA A 148 -12.43 4.26 2.05
N PHE A 149 -11.96 4.66 3.24
CA PHE A 149 -11.62 3.79 4.36
C PHE A 149 -12.56 3.97 5.56
N GLY A 150 -13.73 4.59 5.35
CA GLY A 150 -14.76 4.77 6.38
C GLY A 150 -14.57 6.01 7.25
N GLU A 151 -13.66 6.91 6.93
CA GLU A 151 -13.56 8.20 7.60
C GLU A 151 -14.68 9.17 7.16
N ARG A 152 -14.90 10.21 7.95
CA ARG A 152 -15.83 11.26 7.55
C ARG A 152 -15.30 11.97 6.29
N PRO A 153 -16.14 12.25 5.28
CA PRO A 153 -15.71 12.95 4.06
C PRO A 153 -14.96 14.27 4.33
N THR A 154 -15.33 14.95 5.43
CA THR A 154 -14.69 16.20 5.86
C THR A 154 -13.33 16.03 6.52
N ALA A 155 -12.90 14.83 6.85
CA ALA A 155 -11.53 14.57 7.32
C ALA A 155 -10.57 14.65 6.14
N LEU A 156 -9.66 15.63 6.14
CA LEU A 156 -8.76 15.90 5.01
C LEU A 156 -7.55 14.95 5.02
N ARG A 157 -7.81 13.64 5.01
CA ARG A 157 -6.77 12.60 5.01
C ARG A 157 -6.70 11.90 3.68
N LEU A 158 -5.48 11.60 3.26
CA LEU A 158 -5.21 10.88 2.01
C LEU A 158 -4.29 9.70 2.27
N ARG A 159 -4.51 8.59 1.54
CA ARG A 159 -3.56 7.50 1.45
C ARG A 159 -2.69 7.67 0.22
N LEU A 160 -1.41 7.89 0.43
CA LEU A 160 -0.37 7.92 -0.60
C LEU A 160 0.24 6.53 -0.71
N ALA A 161 0.38 6.01 -1.95
CA ALA A 161 1.04 4.75 -2.23
C ALA A 161 2.42 5.03 -2.83
N THR A 162 3.49 4.57 -2.19
CA THR A 162 4.86 4.83 -2.64
C THR A 162 5.38 3.78 -3.64
N GLY A 163 4.62 2.73 -3.91
CA GLY A 163 5.07 1.61 -4.74
C GLY A 163 5.40 1.97 -6.19
N LEU A 164 4.80 3.02 -6.73
CA LEU A 164 5.08 3.49 -8.09
C LEU A 164 6.33 4.37 -8.19
N LEU A 165 6.88 4.82 -7.06
CA LEU A 165 8.09 5.66 -7.04
C LEU A 165 9.37 4.86 -7.30
N TYR A 166 9.31 3.53 -7.28
CA TYR A 166 10.50 2.68 -7.39
C TYR A 166 11.01 2.50 -8.82
N GLY A 167 10.24 2.91 -9.81
CA GLY A 167 10.59 2.85 -11.23
C GLY A 167 9.44 2.38 -12.10
N GLU A 168 9.49 2.73 -13.37
CA GLU A 168 8.49 2.39 -14.39
C GLU A 168 8.81 1.08 -15.12
N THR A 169 10.08 0.66 -15.11
CA THR A 169 10.53 -0.59 -15.74
C THR A 169 11.00 -1.63 -14.72
N ASP A 170 11.01 -2.89 -15.12
CA ASP A 170 11.50 -3.99 -14.28
C ASP A 170 12.96 -3.76 -13.86
N GLU A 171 13.79 -3.25 -14.77
CA GLU A 171 15.21 -2.95 -14.51
C GLU A 171 15.36 -1.86 -13.44
N GLN A 172 14.55 -0.81 -13.50
CA GLN A 172 14.54 0.24 -12.48
C GLN A 172 14.09 -0.29 -11.12
N GLN A 173 13.04 -1.11 -11.10
CA GLN A 173 12.53 -1.71 -9.86
C GLN A 173 13.53 -2.69 -9.23
N GLU A 174 14.23 -3.48 -10.04
CA GLU A 174 15.31 -4.36 -9.57
C GLU A 174 16.50 -3.56 -9.05
N ALA A 175 16.89 -2.50 -9.76
CA ALA A 175 17.95 -1.60 -9.30
C ALA A 175 17.57 -0.94 -7.96
N ALA A 176 16.31 -0.50 -7.80
CA ALA A 176 15.83 0.07 -6.53
C ALA A 176 15.88 -0.93 -5.38
N LEU A 177 15.52 -2.20 -5.65
CA LEU A 177 15.61 -3.29 -4.66
C LEU A 177 17.05 -3.58 -4.22
N ALA A 178 18.00 -3.49 -5.14
CA ALA A 178 19.41 -3.80 -4.92
C ALA A 178 20.21 -2.61 -4.36
N ALA A 179 19.71 -1.38 -4.51
CA ALA A 179 20.44 -0.18 -4.14
C ALA A 179 20.70 -0.08 -2.63
N PRO A 180 21.95 0.19 -2.20
CA PRO A 180 22.26 0.50 -0.80
C PRO A 180 21.53 1.78 -0.32
N ASP A 181 21.45 2.78 -1.19
CA ASP A 181 20.68 4.01 -0.98
C ASP A 181 19.71 4.23 -2.17
N PRO A 182 18.47 3.77 -2.05
CA PRO A 182 17.49 3.93 -3.12
C PRO A 182 17.06 5.38 -3.36
N LEU A 183 17.25 6.29 -2.38
CA LEU A 183 16.87 7.70 -2.54
C LEU A 183 17.81 8.45 -3.48
N ALA A 184 19.02 7.97 -3.69
CA ALA A 184 19.99 8.52 -4.64
C ALA A 184 19.76 8.06 -6.09
N LEU A 185 18.77 7.22 -6.35
CA LEU A 185 18.41 6.82 -7.71
C LEU A 185 17.68 7.96 -8.42
N PRO A 186 18.09 8.37 -9.62
CA PRO A 186 17.58 9.58 -10.26
C PRO A 186 16.06 9.64 -10.41
N TRP A 187 15.43 8.50 -10.71
CA TRP A 187 13.96 8.46 -10.85
C TRP A 187 13.22 8.55 -9.53
N ILE A 188 13.76 7.98 -8.44
CA ILE A 188 13.17 8.13 -7.09
C ILE A 188 13.37 9.55 -6.58
N GLU A 189 14.56 10.12 -6.76
CA GLU A 189 14.85 11.51 -6.42
C GLU A 189 13.91 12.46 -7.15
N ALA A 190 13.72 12.30 -8.47
CA ALA A 190 12.82 13.12 -9.27
C ALA A 190 11.36 13.06 -8.78
N GLU A 191 10.86 11.88 -8.40
CA GLU A 191 9.49 11.76 -7.86
C GLU A 191 9.35 12.38 -6.46
N LEU A 192 10.39 12.30 -5.62
CA LEU A 192 10.38 12.97 -4.32
C LEU A 192 10.46 14.50 -4.48
N ASP A 193 11.21 14.99 -5.44
CA ASP A 193 11.27 16.43 -5.77
C ASP A 193 9.92 16.91 -6.29
N ARG A 194 9.29 16.17 -7.19
CA ARG A 194 7.93 16.46 -7.67
C ARG A 194 6.92 16.52 -6.52
N LEU A 195 6.96 15.56 -5.58
CA LEU A 195 6.12 15.63 -4.39
C LEU A 195 6.40 16.88 -3.56
N ARG A 196 7.66 17.26 -3.39
CA ARG A 196 8.06 18.48 -2.67
C ARG A 196 7.48 19.72 -3.35
N GLU A 197 7.57 19.83 -4.68
CA GLU A 197 7.00 20.93 -5.46
C GLU A 197 5.48 21.03 -5.29
N ILE A 198 4.77 19.89 -5.35
CA ILE A 198 3.32 19.84 -5.12
C ILE A 198 2.98 20.35 -3.72
N LEU A 199 3.69 19.90 -2.70
CA LEU A 199 3.44 20.33 -1.32
C LEU A 199 3.73 21.83 -1.13
N VAL A 200 4.77 22.37 -1.77
CA VAL A 200 5.09 23.81 -1.74
C VAL A 200 4.01 24.65 -2.43
N ASP A 201 3.50 24.22 -3.58
CA ASP A 201 2.46 24.96 -4.32
C ASP A 201 1.08 24.91 -3.62
N LEU A 202 0.82 23.86 -2.84
CA LEU A 202 -0.42 23.69 -2.07
C LEU A 202 -0.37 24.29 -0.66
N ALA A 203 0.79 24.57 -0.13
CA ALA A 203 0.96 25.07 1.24
C ALA A 203 0.35 26.48 1.43
N PRO A 204 -0.09 26.81 2.66
CA PRO A 204 -0.59 28.14 3.02
C PRO A 204 0.47 29.24 2.91
#